data_644938120b6dc23d56c10d57621d68a8
#
_entry.id   644938120b6dc23d56c10d57621d68a8
#
_cell.length_a   1.000
_cell.length_b   1.000
_cell.length_c   1.000
_cell.angle_alpha   90.00
_cell.angle_beta   90.00
_cell.angle_gamma   90.00
#
_symmetry.space_group_name_H-M   'P 1'
#
loop_
_entity.id
_entity.type
_entity.pdbx_description
1 polymer ?
#
loop_
_entity_poly.entity_id
_entity_poly.type
_entity_poly.pdbx_seq_one_letter_code
_entity_poly.pdbx_strand_id
1 'polypeptide(L)'
;MDSILDLIPQRAPIVMVDEFLGIDNNVSRTRFTVKEENIFVDDNQLSECGLIEHIAQSAAARVGFIFKSKQQPIPIGYIGSVNNFELNKLPQVGDDISTTIEIIQEVFNITLIKASCYIGDEEIASCKMKIFLEQ
;
A
#
# COMPACT_ATOMS: atom_id res chain seq x y z
N MET A 1 -2.94 1.25 19.47
CA MET A 1 -2.94 1.21 18.00
C MET A 1 -1.96 0.16 17.53
N ASP A 2 -2.32 -0.59 16.50
CA ASP A 2 -1.44 -1.63 15.98
C ASP A 2 -0.22 -1.04 15.30
N SER A 3 0.95 -1.66 15.52
CA SER A 3 2.11 -1.38 14.71
C SER A 3 1.85 -1.88 13.28
N ILE A 4 2.40 -1.18 12.28
CA ILE A 4 2.28 -1.66 10.89
C ILE A 4 2.82 -3.08 10.74
N LEU A 5 3.84 -3.45 11.53
CA LEU A 5 4.42 -4.80 11.48
C LEU A 5 3.45 -5.88 11.95
N ASP A 6 2.41 -5.53 12.68
CA ASP A 6 1.36 -6.47 13.09
C ASP A 6 0.37 -6.76 11.97
N LEU A 7 0.36 -5.94 10.91
CA LEU A 7 -0.63 -6.00 9.84
C LEU A 7 -0.08 -6.58 8.55
N ILE A 8 1.22 -6.49 8.32
CA ILE A 8 1.85 -6.94 7.07
C ILE A 8 2.93 -7.99 7.35
N PRO A 9 3.20 -8.90 6.40
CA PRO A 9 4.26 -9.91 6.58
C PRO A 9 5.66 -9.38 6.29
N GLN A 10 5.80 -8.30 5.53
CA GLN A 10 7.09 -7.75 5.15
C GLN A 10 7.85 -7.23 6.35
N ARG A 11 9.18 -7.32 6.30
CA ARG A 11 10.07 -6.82 7.35
C ARG A 11 11.21 -6.02 6.70
N ALA A 12 11.93 -5.25 7.54
CA ALA A 12 13.07 -4.49 7.05
C ALA A 12 14.00 -5.40 6.25
N PRO A 13 14.59 -4.92 5.15
CA PRO A 13 14.60 -3.53 4.69
C PRO A 13 13.48 -3.15 3.71
N ILE A 14 12.48 -4.02 3.48
CA ILE A 14 11.48 -3.77 2.44
C ILE A 14 10.14 -3.29 2.95
N VAL A 15 10.05 -2.82 4.20
CA VAL A 15 8.80 -2.24 4.72
C VAL A 15 8.60 -0.87 4.08
N MET A 16 7.47 -0.72 3.39
CA MET A 16 7.17 0.48 2.60
C MET A 16 5.91 1.19 3.07
N VAL A 17 5.49 0.98 4.32
CA VAL A 17 4.36 1.66 4.95
C VAL A 17 4.75 1.96 6.40
N ASP A 18 4.53 3.19 6.84
CA ASP A 18 4.82 3.58 8.23
C ASP A 18 3.60 3.42 9.12
N GLU A 19 2.42 3.81 8.64
CA GLU A 19 1.20 3.79 9.44
C GLU A 19 -0.01 3.38 8.61
N PHE A 20 -0.89 2.59 9.24
CA PHE A 20 -2.22 2.33 8.71
C PHE A 20 -3.19 3.23 9.45
N LEU A 21 -3.90 4.10 8.71
CA LEU A 21 -4.70 5.17 9.29
C LEU A 21 -6.19 4.84 9.39
N GLY A 22 -6.57 3.61 9.06
CA GLY A 22 -7.94 3.15 9.25
C GLY A 22 -8.71 2.95 7.96
N ILE A 23 -9.96 2.54 8.13
CA ILE A 23 -10.89 2.26 7.03
C ILE A 23 -12.14 3.09 7.27
N ASP A 24 -12.61 3.77 6.21
CA ASP A 24 -13.89 4.49 6.21
C ASP A 24 -14.65 4.02 4.97
N ASN A 25 -15.74 3.29 5.22
CA ASN A 25 -16.48 2.59 4.18
C ASN A 25 -15.55 1.57 3.49
N ASN A 26 -15.34 1.67 2.20
CA ASN A 26 -14.45 0.76 1.47
C ASN A 26 -13.13 1.41 1.07
N VAL A 27 -12.77 2.50 1.77
CA VAL A 27 -11.51 3.22 1.51
C VAL A 27 -10.62 3.12 2.74
N SER A 28 -9.41 2.62 2.58
CA SER A 28 -8.40 2.63 3.65
C SER A 28 -7.30 3.62 3.30
N ARG A 29 -6.56 4.05 4.33
CA ARG A 29 -5.50 5.06 4.18
C ARG A 29 -4.24 4.60 4.87
N THR A 30 -3.11 4.90 4.25
CA THR A 30 -1.79 4.64 4.81
C THR A 30 -0.90 5.86 4.65
N ARG A 31 0.21 5.87 5.38
CA ARG A 31 1.21 6.92 5.30
C ARG A 31 2.60 6.29 5.24
N PHE A 32 3.47 6.91 4.44
CA PHE A 32 4.84 6.46 4.30
C PHE A 32 5.75 7.66 4.00
N THR A 33 6.82 7.82 4.78
CA THR A 33 7.84 8.85 4.54
C THR A 33 9.01 8.22 3.81
N VAL A 34 9.43 8.84 2.70
CA VAL A 34 10.57 8.36 1.91
C VAL A 34 11.86 8.73 2.63
N LYS A 35 12.68 7.73 2.98
CA LYS A 35 13.93 7.92 3.68
C LYS A 35 15.11 7.62 2.76
N GLU A 36 16.22 8.28 3.04
CA GLU A 36 17.43 8.18 2.21
C GLU A 36 17.94 6.73 2.10
N GLU A 37 17.86 5.96 3.18
CA GLU A 37 18.38 4.59 3.22
C GLU A 37 17.42 3.56 2.61
N ASN A 38 16.27 3.98 2.12
CA ASN A 38 15.30 3.04 1.52
C ASN A 38 15.90 2.36 0.30
N ILE A 39 15.72 1.05 0.19
CA ILE A 39 16.34 0.25 -0.89
C ILE A 39 15.83 0.59 -2.28
N PHE A 40 14.66 1.24 -2.38
CA PHE A 40 14.09 1.66 -3.66
C PHE A 40 14.41 3.10 -4.02
N VAL A 41 15.22 3.78 -3.21
CA VAL A 41 15.65 5.16 -3.48
C VAL A 41 16.92 5.14 -4.31
N ASP A 42 16.91 5.89 -5.41
CA ASP A 42 18.05 6.10 -6.28
C ASP A 42 18.06 7.56 -6.71
N ASP A 43 19.19 8.21 -6.59
CA ASP A 43 19.35 9.62 -6.95
C ASP A 43 18.29 10.51 -6.27
N ASN A 44 18.12 10.31 -4.96
CA ASN A 44 17.23 11.09 -4.11
C ASN A 44 15.73 10.91 -4.43
N GLN A 45 15.38 9.93 -5.25
CA GLN A 45 13.99 9.65 -5.63
C GLN A 45 13.60 8.22 -5.35
N LEU A 46 12.35 8.02 -4.94
CA LEU A 46 11.77 6.69 -4.83
C LEU A 46 11.44 6.19 -6.23
N SER A 47 11.89 4.98 -6.57
CA SER A 47 11.62 4.41 -7.88
C SER A 47 10.15 4.02 -8.06
N GLU A 48 9.73 3.81 -9.31
CA GLU A 48 8.38 3.31 -9.61
C GLU A 48 8.13 1.97 -8.93
N CYS A 49 9.12 1.07 -8.91
CA CYS A 49 8.99 -0.22 -8.23
C CYS A 49 8.75 -0.03 -6.74
N GLY A 50 9.43 0.93 -6.12
CA GLY A 50 9.21 1.24 -4.70
C GLY A 50 7.81 1.75 -4.44
N LEU A 51 7.30 2.57 -5.33
CA LEU A 51 5.95 3.11 -5.19
C LEU A 51 4.90 2.00 -5.34
N ILE A 52 5.09 1.09 -6.29
CA ILE A 52 4.19 -0.06 -6.47
C ILE A 52 4.24 -0.98 -5.24
N GLU A 53 5.43 -1.22 -4.69
CA GLU A 53 5.57 -2.03 -3.47
C GLU A 53 4.85 -1.37 -2.30
N HIS A 54 4.96 -0.05 -2.16
CA HIS A 54 4.24 0.72 -1.15
C HIS A 54 2.72 0.51 -1.29
N ILE A 55 2.20 0.57 -2.52
CA ILE A 55 0.78 0.38 -2.78
C ILE A 55 0.35 -1.03 -2.39
N ALA A 56 1.14 -2.04 -2.78
CA ALA A 56 0.83 -3.43 -2.45
C ALA A 56 0.80 -3.65 -0.94
N GLN A 57 1.75 -3.09 -0.22
CA GLN A 57 1.79 -3.19 1.25
C GLN A 57 0.66 -2.42 1.90
N SER A 58 0.24 -1.30 1.32
CA SER A 58 -0.91 -0.55 1.82
C SER A 58 -2.19 -1.39 1.72
N ALA A 59 -2.35 -2.12 0.63
CA ALA A 59 -3.48 -3.04 0.47
C ALA A 59 -3.37 -4.22 1.44
N ALA A 60 -2.16 -4.75 1.63
CA ALA A 60 -1.93 -5.83 2.60
C ALA A 60 -2.26 -5.40 4.02
N ALA A 61 -1.91 -4.16 4.38
CA ALA A 61 -2.20 -3.61 5.71
C ALA A 61 -3.70 -3.56 5.97
N ARG A 62 -4.50 -3.24 4.95
CA ARG A 62 -5.96 -3.25 5.06
C ARG A 62 -6.48 -4.65 5.38
N VAL A 63 -5.98 -5.64 4.64
CA VAL A 63 -6.36 -7.04 4.89
C VAL A 63 -5.95 -7.44 6.31
N GLY A 64 -4.73 -7.10 6.71
CA GLY A 64 -4.23 -7.42 8.04
C GLY A 64 -5.09 -6.81 9.13
N PHE A 65 -5.48 -5.56 8.96
CA PHE A 65 -6.32 -4.87 9.93
C PHE A 65 -7.69 -5.56 10.07
N ILE A 66 -8.32 -5.93 8.96
CA ILE A 66 -9.64 -6.56 8.97
C ILE A 66 -9.57 -7.92 9.65
N PHE A 67 -8.61 -8.75 9.28
CA PHE A 67 -8.51 -10.10 9.85
C PHE A 67 -8.11 -10.07 11.32
N LYS A 68 -7.18 -9.17 11.69
CA LYS A 68 -6.78 -9.02 13.08
C LYS A 68 -7.95 -8.57 13.96
N SER A 69 -8.79 -7.67 13.46
CA SER A 69 -9.94 -7.20 14.22
C SER A 69 -10.99 -8.30 14.43
N LYS A 70 -10.98 -9.32 13.58
CA LYS A 70 -11.83 -10.51 13.73
C LYS A 70 -11.15 -11.63 14.51
N GLN A 71 -9.93 -11.39 14.98
CA GLN A 71 -9.12 -12.38 15.68
C GLN A 71 -8.87 -13.63 14.83
N GLN A 72 -8.67 -13.41 13.52
CA GLN A 72 -8.41 -14.47 12.55
C GLN A 72 -6.98 -14.35 12.02
N PRO A 73 -6.35 -15.47 11.61
CA PRO A 73 -5.04 -15.41 10.98
C PRO A 73 -5.09 -14.58 9.71
N ILE A 74 -4.04 -13.77 9.49
CA ILE A 74 -3.96 -12.90 8.33
C ILE A 74 -3.51 -13.70 7.12
N PRO A 75 -4.30 -13.77 6.03
CA PRO A 75 -3.89 -14.50 4.84
C PRO A 75 -2.79 -13.75 4.09
N ILE A 76 -1.98 -14.50 3.34
CA ILE A 76 -0.97 -13.92 2.47
C ILE A 76 -1.66 -13.49 1.17
N GLY A 77 -1.34 -12.28 0.70
CA GLY A 77 -1.85 -11.77 -0.55
C GLY A 77 -0.80 -11.77 -1.65
N TYR A 78 -1.23 -12.00 -2.87
CA TYR A 78 -0.37 -11.97 -4.05
C TYR A 78 -0.91 -10.98 -5.05
N ILE A 79 -0.01 -10.19 -5.65
CA ILE A 79 -0.39 -9.29 -6.73
C ILE A 79 -0.59 -10.12 -8.00
N GLY A 80 -1.80 -10.08 -8.55
CA GLY A 80 -2.09 -10.75 -9.83
C GLY A 80 -1.84 -9.85 -11.03
N SER A 81 -2.13 -8.56 -10.89
CA SER A 81 -1.87 -7.60 -11.96
C SER A 81 -1.87 -6.18 -11.41
N VAL A 82 -1.14 -5.30 -12.10
CA VAL A 82 -1.15 -3.86 -11.89
C VAL A 82 -1.56 -3.25 -13.22
N ASN A 83 -2.67 -2.52 -13.22
CA ASN A 83 -3.24 -1.96 -14.44
C ASN A 83 -3.41 -0.46 -14.32
N ASN A 84 -3.33 0.22 -15.46
CA ASN A 84 -3.58 1.67 -15.55
C ASN A 84 -2.70 2.46 -14.58
N PHE A 85 -1.44 2.08 -14.47
CA PHE A 85 -0.49 2.81 -13.63
C PHE A 85 -0.20 4.16 -14.28
N GLU A 86 -0.60 5.22 -13.61
CA GLU A 86 -0.35 6.58 -14.03
C GLU A 86 0.56 7.24 -13.02
N LEU A 87 1.64 7.84 -13.51
CA LEU A 87 2.64 8.47 -12.68
C LEU A 87 2.79 9.92 -13.10
N ASN A 88 2.50 10.85 -12.16
CA ASN A 88 2.67 12.28 -12.43
C ASN A 88 4.03 12.77 -11.96
N LYS A 89 4.54 12.20 -10.86
CA LYS A 89 5.87 12.53 -10.38
C LYS A 89 6.34 11.50 -9.37
N LEU A 90 7.65 11.26 -9.33
CA LEU A 90 8.26 10.36 -8.35
C LEU A 90 8.50 11.09 -7.03
N PRO A 91 8.19 10.45 -5.89
CA PRO A 91 8.49 11.05 -4.58
C PRO A 91 9.98 11.18 -4.39
N GLN A 92 10.38 12.21 -3.64
CA GLN A 92 11.77 12.43 -3.26
C GLN A 92 11.98 12.11 -1.79
N VAL A 93 13.24 11.90 -1.41
CA VAL A 93 13.60 11.73 -0.01
C VAL A 93 13.04 12.89 0.80
N GLY A 94 12.36 12.56 1.91
CA GLY A 94 11.70 13.55 2.77
C GLY A 94 10.22 13.72 2.48
N ASP A 95 9.73 13.28 1.32
CA ASP A 95 8.31 13.39 1.01
C ASP A 95 7.49 12.41 1.84
N ASP A 96 6.31 12.87 2.26
CA ASP A 96 5.36 12.08 3.03
C ASP A 96 4.21 11.69 2.09
N ILE A 97 4.11 10.39 1.80
CA ILE A 97 3.11 9.87 0.86
C ILE A 97 1.88 9.44 1.63
N SER A 98 0.73 9.94 1.22
CA SER A 98 -0.57 9.53 1.72
C SER A 98 -1.25 8.71 0.63
N THR A 99 -1.68 7.49 0.95
CA THR A 99 -2.24 6.60 -0.05
C THR A 99 -3.61 6.11 0.37
N THR A 100 -4.54 6.13 -0.58
CA THR A 100 -5.88 5.55 -0.38
C THR A 100 -6.00 4.28 -1.20
N ILE A 101 -6.62 3.27 -0.59
CA ILE A 101 -6.95 2.01 -1.24
C ILE A 101 -8.46 1.87 -1.21
N GLU A 102 -9.08 1.88 -2.37
CA GLU A 102 -10.52 1.73 -2.50
C GLU A 102 -10.84 0.35 -3.09
N ILE A 103 -11.76 -0.37 -2.44
CA ILE A 103 -12.22 -1.67 -2.96
C ILE A 103 -13.23 -1.40 -4.05
N ILE A 104 -12.94 -1.87 -5.26
CA ILE A 104 -13.86 -1.76 -6.39
C ILE A 104 -14.77 -2.98 -6.46
N GLN A 105 -14.19 -4.16 -6.26
CA GLN A 105 -14.93 -5.41 -6.38
C GLN A 105 -14.21 -6.52 -5.63
N GLU A 106 -14.98 -7.38 -4.97
CA GLU A 106 -14.47 -8.58 -4.33
C GLU A 106 -15.27 -9.78 -4.83
N VAL A 107 -14.57 -10.80 -5.30
CA VAL A 107 -15.18 -12.06 -5.75
C VAL A 107 -14.32 -13.19 -5.23
N PHE A 108 -14.87 -13.98 -4.28
CA PHE A 108 -14.14 -15.05 -3.61
C PHE A 108 -12.86 -14.51 -2.96
N ASN A 109 -11.69 -15.04 -3.36
CA ASN A 109 -10.41 -14.59 -2.82
C ASN A 109 -9.71 -13.55 -3.71
N ILE A 110 -10.44 -12.99 -4.68
CA ILE A 110 -9.90 -11.98 -5.60
C ILE A 110 -10.48 -10.62 -5.25
N THR A 111 -9.60 -9.65 -5.05
CA THR A 111 -9.99 -8.26 -4.76
C THR A 111 -9.43 -7.34 -5.82
N LEU A 112 -10.28 -6.52 -6.40
CA LEU A 112 -9.85 -5.46 -7.31
C LEU A 112 -9.89 -4.13 -6.55
N ILE A 113 -8.75 -3.45 -6.50
CA ILE A 113 -8.63 -2.18 -5.79
C ILE A 113 -8.23 -1.06 -6.74
N LYS A 114 -8.54 0.17 -6.32
CA LYS A 114 -7.98 1.37 -6.91
C LYS A 114 -7.12 2.06 -5.86
N ALA A 115 -5.87 2.35 -6.22
CA ALA A 115 -4.94 3.05 -5.35
C ALA A 115 -4.67 4.44 -5.87
N SER A 116 -4.56 5.41 -4.97
CA SER A 116 -4.19 6.78 -5.29
C SER A 116 -3.18 7.27 -4.26
N CYS A 117 -2.06 7.81 -4.73
CA CYS A 117 -0.98 8.29 -3.88
C CYS A 117 -0.89 9.81 -3.98
N TYR A 118 -0.73 10.46 -2.83
CA TYR A 118 -0.70 11.91 -2.72
C TYR A 118 0.51 12.38 -1.94
N ILE A 119 1.02 13.55 -2.32
CA ILE A 119 1.92 14.34 -1.49
C ILE A 119 1.18 15.64 -1.23
N GLY A 120 0.76 15.88 0.02
CA GLY A 120 -0.17 16.97 0.32
C GLY A 120 -1.47 16.77 -0.45
N ASP A 121 -1.88 17.75 -1.22
CA ASP A 121 -3.10 17.69 -2.02
C ASP A 121 -2.86 17.22 -3.46
N GLU A 122 -1.61 16.98 -3.82
CA GLU A 122 -1.25 16.61 -5.19
C GLU A 122 -1.27 15.10 -5.37
N GLU A 123 -2.07 14.62 -6.32
CA GLU A 123 -2.03 13.21 -6.69
C GLU A 123 -0.80 12.95 -7.54
N ILE A 124 0.09 12.09 -7.07
CA ILE A 124 1.34 11.78 -7.77
C ILE A 124 1.29 10.49 -8.57
N ALA A 125 0.40 9.58 -8.21
CA ALA A 125 0.29 8.30 -8.91
C ALA A 125 -1.04 7.64 -8.60
N SER A 126 -1.49 6.78 -9.49
CA SER A 126 -2.67 5.94 -9.28
C SER A 126 -2.56 4.67 -10.10
N CYS A 127 -3.27 3.65 -9.69
CA CYS A 127 -3.37 2.40 -10.46
C CYS A 127 -4.57 1.59 -9.99
N LYS A 128 -4.87 0.54 -10.75
CA LYS A 128 -5.75 -0.54 -10.31
C LYS A 128 -4.90 -1.78 -10.09
N MET A 129 -5.23 -2.55 -9.07
CA MET A 129 -4.45 -3.73 -8.72
C MET A 129 -5.39 -4.87 -8.39
N LYS A 130 -5.08 -6.05 -8.92
CA LYS A 130 -5.81 -7.26 -8.61
C LYS A 130 -4.99 -8.06 -7.61
N ILE A 131 -5.61 -8.43 -6.50
CA ILE A 131 -4.93 -9.11 -5.40
C ILE A 131 -5.65 -10.44 -5.14
N PHE A 132 -4.86 -11.50 -4.99
CA PHE A 132 -5.36 -12.81 -4.62
C PHE A 132 -4.96 -13.11 -3.19
N LEU A 133 -5.92 -13.53 -2.36
CA LEU A 133 -5.63 -13.96 -1.00
C LEU A 133 -5.49 -15.49 -0.97
N GLU A 134 -4.45 -15.94 -0.29
CA GLU A 134 -4.23 -17.38 -0.07
C GLU A 134 -5.32 -17.90 0.84
N GLN A 135 -5.87 -19.06 0.49
CA GLN A 135 -6.93 -19.70 1.28
C GLN A 135 -6.42 -20.85 2.11
#